data_3faf6289fc291c688c369bda8ebc451e
#
_entry.id   3faf6289fc291c688c369bda8ebc451e
#
_cell.length_a   1.000
_cell.length_b   1.000
_cell.length_c   1.000
_cell.angle_alpha   90.00
_cell.angle_beta   90.00
_cell.angle_gamma   90.00
#
_symmetry.space_group_name_H-M   'P 1'
#
loop_
_entity.id
_entity.type
_entity.pdbx_description
1 polymer ?
#
loop_
_entity_poly.entity_id
_entity_poly.type
_entity_poly.pdbx_seq_one_letter_code
_entity_poly.pdbx_strand_id
1 'polypeptide(L)'
;MVKSTKSIGGLSMIITICMLILVYVILGEPVGWLVDKLKSVDWKTLTQDAWDKIVTYSKKLGRATTRELLKFYYVMSEGNLSTFEKALVYAGIIYIAVPGDLLPRKVLGFLGILDDAGVAVWLYNKVGSKITPDIELKADMKLDEWFGPEIVTGVIFD
;
A
#
# COMPACT_ATOMS: atom_id res chain seq x y z
N MET A 1 17.49 -21.32 0.98
CA MET A 1 18.47 -20.47 0.39
C MET A 1 17.87 -19.45 -0.49
N VAL A 2 17.19 -19.85 -1.55
CA VAL A 2 16.54 -18.90 -2.44
C VAL A 2 15.56 -18.00 -1.69
N LYS A 3 14.76 -18.57 -0.79
CA LYS A 3 13.83 -17.79 0.02
C LYS A 3 14.54 -16.79 0.92
N SER A 4 15.67 -17.21 1.50
CA SER A 4 16.43 -16.35 2.40
C SER A 4 16.98 -15.13 1.67
N THR A 5 17.56 -15.35 0.50
CA THR A 5 18.10 -14.26 -0.32
C THR A 5 17.00 -13.31 -0.77
N LYS A 6 15.87 -13.86 -1.20
CA LYS A 6 14.74 -13.06 -1.64
C LYS A 6 14.16 -12.25 -0.48
N SER A 7 14.07 -12.85 0.69
CA SER A 7 13.58 -12.18 1.89
C SER A 7 14.48 -11.03 2.29
N ILE A 8 15.79 -11.22 2.22
CA ILE A 8 16.76 -10.16 2.54
C ILE A 8 16.63 -9.01 1.55
N GLY A 9 16.48 -9.31 0.27
CA GLY A 9 16.28 -8.30 -0.76
C GLY A 9 15.02 -7.49 -0.53
N GLY A 10 13.92 -8.18 -0.20
CA GLY A 10 12.65 -7.52 0.09
C GLY A 10 12.73 -6.63 1.32
N LEU A 11 13.41 -7.09 2.36
CA LEU A 11 13.59 -6.30 3.58
C LEU A 11 14.41 -5.05 3.29
N SER A 12 15.48 -5.15 2.49
CA SER A 12 16.29 -4.01 2.09
C SER A 12 15.46 -2.98 1.33
N MET A 13 14.59 -3.42 0.43
CA MET A 13 13.69 -2.51 -0.30
C MET A 13 12.73 -1.80 0.63
N ILE A 14 12.14 -2.51 1.58
CA ILE A 14 11.22 -1.92 2.56
C ILE A 14 11.95 -0.86 3.38
N ILE A 15 13.15 -1.16 3.85
CA ILE A 15 13.95 -0.20 4.61
C ILE A 15 14.24 1.04 3.78
N THR A 16 14.61 0.87 2.51
CA THR A 16 14.88 1.99 1.61
C THR A 16 13.64 2.87 1.44
N ILE A 17 12.49 2.26 1.26
CA ILE A 17 11.24 2.98 1.10
C ILE A 17 10.87 3.72 2.38
N CYS A 18 11.05 3.09 3.54
CA CYS A 18 10.80 3.75 4.82
C CYS A 18 11.73 4.95 5.03
N MET A 19 12.99 4.82 4.64
CA MET A 19 13.94 5.93 4.70
C MET A 19 13.51 7.08 3.80
N LEU A 20 13.01 6.77 2.61
CA LEU A 20 12.52 7.79 1.70
C LEU A 20 11.35 8.55 2.30
N ILE A 21 10.41 7.83 2.91
CA ILE A 21 9.28 8.45 3.56
C ILE A 21 9.74 9.36 4.70
N LEU A 22 10.69 8.88 5.50
CA LEU A 22 11.25 9.65 6.60
C LEU A 22 11.85 10.97 6.10
N VAL A 23 12.65 10.88 5.05
CA VAL A 23 13.28 12.07 4.45
C VAL A 23 12.22 13.03 3.92
N TYR A 24 11.21 12.50 3.24
CA TYR A 24 10.13 13.32 2.71
C TYR A 24 9.40 14.08 3.82
N VAL A 25 9.08 13.40 4.92
CA VAL A 25 8.38 14.02 6.04
C VAL A 25 9.24 15.12 6.70
N ILE A 26 10.52 14.84 6.86
CA ILE A 26 11.42 15.79 7.53
C ILE A 26 11.74 16.99 6.65
N LEU A 27 12.06 16.76 5.39
CA LEU A 27 12.51 17.81 4.47
C LEU A 27 11.43 18.40 3.60
N GLY A 28 10.26 17.78 3.56
CA GLY A 28 9.15 18.22 2.74
C GLY A 28 9.26 17.81 1.27
N GLU A 29 10.36 17.20 0.86
CA GLU A 29 10.53 16.76 -0.51
C GLU A 29 11.53 15.60 -0.59
N PRO A 30 11.41 14.75 -1.64
CA PRO A 30 12.31 13.62 -1.79
C PRO A 30 13.73 14.07 -2.14
N VAL A 31 14.70 13.33 -1.65
CA VAL A 31 16.12 13.55 -1.99
C VAL A 31 16.41 12.84 -3.30
N GLY A 32 17.06 13.54 -4.23
CA GLY A 32 17.29 13.04 -5.59
C GLY A 32 17.95 11.68 -5.66
N TRP A 33 18.96 11.44 -4.84
CA TRP A 33 19.68 10.16 -4.87
C TRP A 33 18.79 8.99 -4.42
N LEU A 34 17.85 9.23 -3.50
CA LEU A 34 16.90 8.18 -3.10
C LEU A 34 15.89 7.91 -4.22
N VAL A 35 15.42 8.96 -4.88
CA VAL A 35 14.53 8.81 -6.02
C VAL A 35 15.21 8.02 -7.13
N ASP A 36 16.47 8.34 -7.42
CA ASP A 36 17.23 7.63 -8.44
C ASP A 36 17.41 6.15 -8.08
N LYS A 37 17.67 5.87 -6.80
CA LYS A 37 17.76 4.48 -6.35
C LYS A 37 16.45 3.74 -6.52
N LEU A 38 15.32 4.40 -6.28
CA LEU A 38 14.02 3.79 -6.47
C LEU A 38 13.71 3.49 -7.94
N LYS A 39 14.29 4.24 -8.86
CA LYS A 39 14.09 3.97 -10.30
C LYS A 39 14.71 2.64 -10.72
N SER A 40 15.70 2.14 -9.97
CA SER A 40 16.32 0.86 -10.25
C SER A 40 15.57 -0.32 -9.65
N VAL A 41 14.51 -0.07 -8.87
CA VAL A 41 13.71 -1.11 -8.24
C VAL A 41 12.83 -1.80 -9.27
N ASP A 42 12.69 -3.10 -9.16
CA ASP A 42 11.77 -3.87 -10.00
C ASP A 42 10.34 -3.68 -9.50
N TRP A 43 9.67 -2.67 -10.02
CA TRP A 43 8.31 -2.32 -9.59
C TRP A 43 7.29 -3.40 -9.93
N LYS A 44 7.55 -4.20 -10.96
CA LYS A 44 6.68 -5.32 -11.28
C LYS A 44 6.68 -6.33 -10.13
N THR A 45 7.86 -6.64 -9.60
CA THR A 45 7.99 -7.55 -8.47
C THR A 45 7.34 -7.00 -7.21
N LEU A 46 7.53 -5.71 -6.93
CA LEU A 46 6.94 -5.09 -5.76
C LEU A 46 5.41 -5.00 -5.87
N THR A 47 4.90 -4.74 -7.05
CA THR A 47 3.45 -4.71 -7.27
C THR A 47 2.86 -6.10 -7.02
N GLN A 48 3.53 -7.15 -7.48
CA GLN A 48 3.10 -8.51 -7.21
C GLN A 48 3.17 -8.83 -5.71
N ASP A 49 4.22 -8.38 -5.05
CA ASP A 49 4.35 -8.58 -3.60
C ASP A 49 3.21 -7.90 -2.84
N ALA A 50 2.85 -6.68 -3.23
CA ALA A 50 1.72 -5.98 -2.63
C ALA A 50 0.42 -6.78 -2.80
N TRP A 51 0.20 -7.31 -3.99
CA TRP A 51 -0.97 -8.15 -4.25
C TRP A 51 -0.99 -9.38 -3.33
N ASP A 52 0.15 -10.07 -3.24
CA ASP A 52 0.25 -11.27 -2.41
C ASP A 52 -0.04 -10.97 -0.94
N LYS A 53 0.43 -9.83 -0.45
CA LYS A 53 0.16 -9.43 0.93
C LYS A 53 -1.33 -9.13 1.15
N ILE A 54 -1.96 -8.43 0.21
CA ILE A 54 -3.39 -8.14 0.30
C ILE A 54 -4.19 -9.44 0.31
N VAL A 55 -3.89 -10.36 -0.60
CA VAL A 55 -4.56 -11.66 -0.67
C VAL A 55 -4.38 -12.44 0.64
N THR A 56 -3.15 -12.48 1.12
CA THR A 56 -2.82 -13.26 2.31
C THR A 56 -3.56 -12.76 3.55
N TYR A 57 -3.66 -11.46 3.73
CA TYR A 57 -4.18 -10.89 4.96
C TYR A 57 -5.61 -10.32 4.86
N SER A 58 -6.23 -10.42 3.68
CA SER A 58 -7.53 -9.79 3.44
C SER A 58 -8.61 -10.23 4.43
N LYS A 59 -8.72 -11.52 4.69
CA LYS A 59 -9.77 -12.01 5.59
C LYS A 59 -9.58 -11.50 7.02
N LYS A 60 -8.34 -11.39 7.45
CA LYS A 60 -8.02 -10.88 8.77
C LYS A 60 -8.30 -9.38 8.86
N LEU A 61 -8.03 -8.65 7.78
CA LEU A 61 -8.22 -7.20 7.74
C LEU A 61 -9.68 -6.81 7.61
N GLY A 62 -10.49 -7.65 6.98
CA GLY A 62 -11.90 -7.38 6.76
C GLY A 62 -12.18 -6.62 5.48
N ARG A 63 -13.47 -6.52 5.16
CA ARG A 63 -13.92 -5.95 3.88
C ARG A 63 -13.51 -4.49 3.70
N ALA A 64 -13.77 -3.65 4.69
CA ALA A 64 -13.52 -2.21 4.54
C ALA A 64 -12.04 -1.89 4.33
N THR A 65 -11.16 -2.48 5.13
CA THR A 65 -9.72 -2.27 5.00
C THR A 65 -9.20 -2.84 3.69
N THR A 66 -9.66 -4.03 3.31
CA THR A 66 -9.26 -4.65 2.05
C THR A 66 -9.67 -3.79 0.86
N ARG A 67 -10.84 -3.14 0.93
CA ARG A 67 -11.29 -2.24 -0.13
C ARG A 67 -10.29 -1.11 -0.35
N GLU A 68 -9.84 -0.49 0.72
CA GLU A 68 -8.86 0.60 0.62
C GLU A 68 -7.53 0.11 0.05
N LEU A 69 -7.08 -1.05 0.49
CA LEU A 69 -5.85 -1.62 -0.03
C LEU A 69 -5.95 -1.96 -1.52
N LEU A 70 -7.10 -2.46 -1.95
CA LEU A 70 -7.31 -2.76 -3.37
C LEU A 70 -7.29 -1.50 -4.22
N LYS A 71 -7.87 -0.41 -3.74
CA LYS A 71 -7.80 0.87 -4.45
C LYS A 71 -6.36 1.34 -4.62
N PHE A 72 -5.59 1.28 -3.56
CA PHE A 72 -4.17 1.66 -3.62
C PHE A 72 -3.38 0.72 -4.53
N TYR A 73 -3.67 -0.58 -4.46
CA TYR A 73 -3.02 -1.53 -5.36
C TYR A 73 -3.30 -1.20 -6.82
N TYR A 74 -4.55 -0.96 -7.17
CA TYR A 74 -4.90 -0.69 -8.57
C TYR A 74 -4.34 0.65 -9.04
N VAL A 75 -4.29 1.67 -8.19
CA VAL A 75 -3.65 2.92 -8.59
C VAL A 75 -2.14 2.74 -8.78
N MET A 76 -1.51 1.87 -7.99
CA MET A 76 -0.10 1.55 -8.15
C MET A 76 0.16 0.79 -9.45
N SER A 77 -0.69 -0.18 -9.78
CA SER A 77 -0.47 -1.05 -10.95
C SER A 77 -0.93 -0.43 -12.26
N GLU A 78 -1.98 0.38 -12.23
CA GLU A 78 -2.60 0.90 -13.45
C GLU A 78 -2.66 2.42 -13.53
N GLY A 79 -2.49 3.09 -12.41
CA GLY A 79 -2.55 4.53 -12.36
C GLY A 79 -1.29 5.20 -12.89
N ASN A 80 -1.37 6.51 -13.04
CA ASN A 80 -0.25 7.29 -13.55
C ASN A 80 0.56 7.87 -12.39
N LEU A 81 1.18 7.00 -11.62
CA LEU A 81 1.99 7.39 -10.47
C LEU A 81 3.45 7.57 -10.85
N SER A 82 4.09 8.57 -10.25
CA SER A 82 5.53 8.70 -10.33
C SER A 82 6.19 7.58 -9.52
N THR A 83 7.49 7.39 -9.73
CA THR A 83 8.25 6.38 -8.98
C THR A 83 8.15 6.63 -7.48
N PHE A 84 8.23 7.89 -7.06
CA PHE A 84 8.13 8.24 -5.66
C PHE A 84 6.74 7.92 -5.10
N GLU A 85 5.69 8.25 -5.85
CA GLU A 85 4.32 7.92 -5.44
C GLU A 85 4.10 6.42 -5.34
N LYS A 86 4.67 5.65 -6.25
CA LYS A 86 4.61 4.17 -6.16
C LYS A 86 5.25 3.68 -4.86
N ALA A 87 6.39 4.27 -4.48
CA ALA A 87 7.06 3.90 -3.26
C ALA A 87 6.20 4.19 -2.03
N LEU A 88 5.55 5.35 -2.00
CA LEU A 88 4.67 5.72 -0.91
C LEU A 88 3.48 4.75 -0.79
N VAL A 89 2.86 4.44 -1.92
CA VAL A 89 1.71 3.53 -1.95
C VAL A 89 2.12 2.13 -1.53
N TYR A 90 3.23 1.63 -2.06
CA TYR A 90 3.73 0.32 -1.67
C TYR A 90 3.97 0.25 -0.16
N ALA A 91 4.66 1.24 0.39
CA ALA A 91 4.95 1.27 1.82
C ALA A 91 3.65 1.31 2.65
N GLY A 92 2.66 2.07 2.19
CA GLY A 92 1.37 2.15 2.86
C GLY A 92 0.63 0.81 2.84
N ILE A 93 0.61 0.14 1.70
CA ILE A 93 -0.02 -1.17 1.59
C ILE A 93 0.63 -2.16 2.55
N ILE A 94 1.96 -2.21 2.55
CA ILE A 94 2.69 -3.13 3.42
C ILE A 94 2.43 -2.79 4.90
N TYR A 95 2.43 -1.51 5.23
CA TYR A 95 2.19 -1.08 6.60
C TYR A 95 0.81 -1.52 7.10
N ILE A 96 -0.22 -1.37 6.28
CA ILE A 96 -1.59 -1.72 6.66
C ILE A 96 -1.80 -3.23 6.64
N ALA A 97 -1.31 -3.92 5.62
CA ALA A 97 -1.60 -5.33 5.41
C ALA A 97 -0.82 -6.27 6.31
N VAL A 98 0.47 -6.00 6.51
CA VAL A 98 1.37 -6.94 7.17
C VAL A 98 1.37 -6.75 8.68
N PRO A 99 1.38 -7.84 9.47
CA PRO A 99 1.42 -7.72 10.93
C PRO A 99 2.61 -6.91 11.43
N GLY A 100 2.39 -6.15 12.50
CA GLY A 100 3.34 -5.18 13.00
C GLY A 100 4.68 -5.72 13.45
N ASP A 101 4.74 -6.99 13.84
CA ASP A 101 5.98 -7.60 14.28
C ASP A 101 6.92 -7.92 13.11
N LEU A 102 6.43 -7.82 11.87
CA LEU A 102 7.23 -8.06 10.68
C LEU A 102 7.69 -6.77 10.00
N LEU A 103 7.30 -5.61 10.52
CA LEU A 103 7.61 -4.32 9.91
C LEU A 103 8.36 -3.41 10.85
N PRO A 104 9.19 -2.49 10.33
CA PRO A 104 9.86 -1.51 11.18
C PRO A 104 8.87 -0.40 11.60
N ARG A 105 7.84 -0.77 12.32
CA ARG A 105 6.79 0.17 12.74
C ARG A 105 7.33 1.27 13.65
N LYS A 106 8.43 1.02 14.33
CA LYS A 106 9.05 2.05 15.17
C LYS A 106 9.45 3.26 14.36
N VAL A 107 9.94 3.04 13.13
CA VAL A 107 10.31 4.13 12.24
C VAL A 107 9.07 4.92 11.82
N LEU A 108 8.02 4.21 11.39
CA LEU A 108 6.79 4.85 10.92
C LEU A 108 6.03 5.50 12.07
N GLY A 109 6.03 4.87 13.25
CA GLY A 109 5.40 5.45 14.43
C GLY A 109 6.08 6.75 14.86
N PHE A 110 7.39 6.83 14.68
CA PHE A 110 8.16 8.04 14.98
C PHE A 110 7.69 9.21 14.12
N LEU A 111 7.19 8.93 12.92
CA LEU A 111 6.68 9.96 12.02
C LEU A 111 5.24 10.40 12.35
N GLY A 112 4.65 9.84 13.39
CA GLY A 112 3.29 10.17 13.75
C GLY A 112 2.22 9.39 12.98
N ILE A 113 2.63 8.41 12.20
CA ILE A 113 1.70 7.56 11.47
C ILE A 113 1.51 6.31 12.33
N LEU A 114 0.52 6.36 13.20
CA LEU A 114 0.39 5.37 14.26
C LEU A 114 -0.59 4.25 13.98
N ASP A 115 -1.52 4.44 13.05
CA ASP A 115 -2.52 3.42 12.77
C ASP A 115 -2.85 3.35 11.29
N ASP A 116 -3.59 2.29 10.92
CA ASP A 116 -3.92 2.03 9.53
C ASP A 116 -4.80 3.11 8.92
N ALA A 117 -5.70 3.68 9.71
CA ALA A 117 -6.57 4.76 9.23
C ALA A 117 -5.76 6.02 8.93
N GLY A 118 -4.80 6.34 9.78
CA GLY A 118 -3.91 7.48 9.56
C GLY A 118 -3.08 7.32 8.30
N VAL A 119 -2.56 6.12 8.06
CA VAL A 119 -1.81 5.83 6.84
C VAL A 119 -2.69 5.97 5.61
N ALA A 120 -3.92 5.45 5.66
CA ALA A 120 -4.85 5.54 4.54
C ALA A 120 -5.18 7.00 4.23
N VAL A 121 -5.48 7.81 5.24
CA VAL A 121 -5.75 9.24 5.04
C VAL A 121 -4.56 9.94 4.42
N TRP A 122 -3.37 9.66 4.92
CA TRP A 122 -2.14 10.25 4.39
C TRP A 122 -1.93 9.89 2.92
N LEU A 123 -2.15 8.62 2.55
CA LEU A 123 -2.04 8.19 1.16
C LEU A 123 -3.08 8.87 0.27
N TYR A 124 -4.32 9.03 0.76
CA TYR A 124 -5.35 9.74 0.01
C TYR A 124 -4.95 11.20 -0.24
N ASN A 125 -4.28 11.83 0.71
CA ASN A 125 -3.79 13.17 0.49
C ASN A 125 -2.70 13.24 -0.59
N LYS A 126 -1.95 12.16 -0.75
CA LYS A 126 -0.84 12.14 -1.73
C LYS A 126 -1.28 11.69 -3.11
N VAL A 127 -2.11 10.67 -3.20
CA VAL A 127 -2.43 10.05 -4.49
C VAL A 127 -3.93 9.92 -4.76
N GLY A 128 -4.78 10.39 -3.86
CA GLY A 128 -6.23 10.21 -3.99
C GLY A 128 -6.81 10.75 -5.27
N SER A 129 -6.29 11.86 -5.78
CA SER A 129 -6.76 12.44 -7.04
C SER A 129 -6.51 11.54 -8.24
N LYS A 130 -5.65 10.55 -8.11
CA LYS A 130 -5.34 9.61 -9.18
C LYS A 130 -6.14 8.32 -9.09
N ILE A 131 -6.94 8.17 -8.04
CA ILE A 131 -7.86 7.04 -7.90
C ILE A 131 -9.12 7.38 -8.69
N THR A 132 -9.24 6.81 -9.87
CA THR A 132 -10.36 7.08 -10.78
C THR A 132 -11.58 6.22 -10.44
N PRO A 133 -12.78 6.57 -10.95
CA PRO A 133 -13.95 5.70 -10.78
C PRO A 133 -13.72 4.27 -11.30
N ASP A 134 -12.93 4.11 -12.37
CA ASP A 134 -12.59 2.79 -12.88
C ASP A 134 -11.79 1.97 -11.86
N ILE A 135 -10.86 2.62 -11.17
CA ILE A 135 -10.06 1.97 -10.14
C ILE A 135 -10.95 1.56 -8.97
N GLU A 136 -11.86 2.45 -8.56
CA GLU A 136 -12.80 2.12 -7.49
C GLU A 136 -13.70 0.96 -7.87
N LEU A 137 -14.18 0.94 -9.11
CA LEU A 137 -15.02 -0.15 -9.59
C LEU A 137 -14.26 -1.48 -9.58
N LYS A 138 -13.01 -1.49 -10.04
CA LYS A 138 -12.18 -2.70 -10.00
C LYS A 138 -12.00 -3.21 -8.58
N ALA A 139 -11.75 -2.30 -7.65
CA ALA A 139 -11.61 -2.67 -6.24
C ALA A 139 -12.89 -3.29 -5.72
N ASP A 140 -14.03 -2.68 -6.00
CA ASP A 140 -15.32 -3.18 -5.54
C ASP A 140 -15.66 -4.53 -6.15
N MET A 141 -15.37 -4.73 -7.43
CA MET A 141 -15.61 -6.00 -8.09
C MET A 141 -14.75 -7.12 -7.49
N LYS A 142 -13.48 -6.85 -7.24
CA LYS A 142 -12.59 -7.81 -6.61
C LYS A 142 -13.02 -8.11 -5.19
N LEU A 143 -13.47 -7.10 -4.48
CA LEU A 143 -13.95 -7.24 -3.12
C LEU A 143 -15.19 -8.14 -3.06
N ASP A 144 -16.12 -7.94 -3.99
CA ASP A 144 -17.31 -8.79 -4.08
C ASP A 144 -16.95 -10.24 -4.42
N GLU A 145 -15.91 -10.42 -5.23
CA GLU A 145 -15.41 -11.75 -5.57
C GLU A 145 -14.87 -12.47 -4.33
N TRP A 146 -14.17 -11.73 -3.47
CA TRP A 146 -13.53 -12.34 -2.29
C TRP A 146 -14.45 -12.47 -1.08
N PHE A 147 -15.35 -11.52 -0.88
CA PHE A 147 -16.19 -11.44 0.31
C PHE A 147 -17.68 -11.68 0.03
N GLY A 148 -18.03 -11.82 -1.24
CA GLY A 148 -19.42 -11.86 -1.66
C GLY A 148 -19.99 -10.45 -1.77
N PRO A 149 -21.13 -10.29 -2.47
CA PRO A 149 -21.77 -8.99 -2.62
C PRO A 149 -22.13 -8.40 -1.28
N GLU A 150 -21.99 -7.08 -1.16
CA GLU A 150 -22.36 -6.39 0.07
C GLU A 150 -23.87 -6.39 0.22
N ILE A 151 -24.34 -6.84 1.38
CA ILE A 151 -25.76 -6.85 1.68
C ILE A 151 -26.04 -5.67 2.60
N VAL A 152 -26.84 -4.73 2.10
CA VAL A 152 -27.23 -3.58 2.90
C VAL A 152 -28.57 -3.90 3.51
N THR A 153 -28.55 -4.43 4.71
CA THR A 153 -29.78 -4.78 5.40
C THR A 153 -30.58 -3.54 5.74
N GLY A 154 -31.87 -3.65 5.63
CA GLY A 154 -32.78 -2.55 5.97
C GLY A 154 -33.07 -1.64 4.84
N VAL A 155 -32.43 -1.85 3.74
CA VAL A 155 -32.67 -1.00 2.67
C VAL A 155 -33.69 -1.56 1.77
N ILE A 156 -33.95 -2.62 1.89
CA ILE A 156 -34.55 -3.22 1.08
C ILE A 156 -35.78 -3.18 1.07
N PHE A 157 -36.20 -3.18 1.07
CA PHE A 157 -36.95 -3.41 0.84
C PHE A 157 -37.98 -3.16 0.80
N ASP A 158 -38.14 -2.80 0.92
CA ASP A 158 -38.98 -2.72 0.70
C ASP A 158 -39.56 -2.42 0.09
#